data_c110778031b8c0cd62ddd7f3d30a2261
#
_entry.id   c110778031b8c0cd62ddd7f3d30a2261
#
_cell.length_a   1.000
_cell.length_b   1.000
_cell.length_c   1.000
_cell.angle_alpha   90.00
_cell.angle_beta   90.00
_cell.angle_gamma   90.00
#
_symmetry.space_group_name_H-M   'P 1'
#
loop_
_entity.id
_entity.type
_entity.pdbx_description
1 polymer ?
#
loop_
_entity_poly.entity_id
_entity_poly.type
_entity_poly.pdbx_seq_one_letter_code
_entity_poly.pdbx_strand_id
1 'polypeptide(L)'
;MPTRHALIDIPVDGVRIAGTLVAASTMVPGVLLVHGWDGSQQQDIALAHELAALGCICLTFDLRGHARHVAQREAVTREDNLRDVLAAYDTLVGHPAVDPQAVAVIGSSYGGYLAAVLSSLRPVRWLGLRVPAIYRDENWEQPKRRLNGDDLTLYRQTTIEPEKNRALAACEDFFGDVLIVESENDIIVPHPVIENYLAAFKYARSVTHRVMAGVDHAMSKKVWRQAYVQIVVAWMTERRLAAKAEDKERPPQQAQRYETWPSANA
;
A
#
# COMPACT_ATOMS: atom_id res chain seq x y z
N MET A 1 -1.63 15.79 -18.96
CA MET A 1 -1.65 17.02 -18.14
C MET A 1 -0.35 17.09 -17.36
N PRO A 2 0.24 18.27 -17.14
CA PRO A 2 1.46 18.36 -16.35
C PRO A 2 1.16 17.95 -14.91
N THR A 3 1.97 17.06 -14.36
CA THR A 3 1.92 16.70 -12.96
C THR A 3 2.72 17.71 -12.14
N ARG A 4 2.20 18.09 -10.97
CA ARG A 4 2.93 18.87 -9.97
C ARG A 4 3.31 17.94 -8.82
N HIS A 5 4.48 18.13 -8.25
CA HIS A 5 4.89 17.45 -7.03
C HIS A 5 5.37 18.47 -6.00
N ALA A 6 5.09 18.18 -4.75
CA ALA A 6 5.55 18.95 -3.61
C ALA A 6 6.23 18.00 -2.61
N LEU A 7 7.35 18.42 -2.07
CA LEU A 7 7.95 17.77 -0.91
C LEU A 7 7.11 18.12 0.32
N ILE A 8 6.76 17.14 1.12
CA ILE A 8 6.00 17.33 2.35
C ILE A 8 6.69 16.65 3.52
N ASP A 9 6.45 17.19 4.70
CA ASP A 9 6.84 16.56 5.96
C ASP A 9 5.59 16.00 6.64
N ILE A 10 5.55 14.70 6.85
CA ILE A 10 4.44 13.99 7.48
C ILE A 10 4.74 13.87 8.96
N PRO A 11 3.95 14.49 9.86
CA PRO A 11 4.19 14.39 11.30
C PRO A 11 3.73 13.03 11.82
N VAL A 12 4.58 12.36 12.60
CA VAL A 12 4.27 11.12 13.30
C VAL A 12 5.12 11.00 14.56
N ASP A 13 4.51 10.82 15.73
CA ASP A 13 5.18 10.65 17.03
C ASP A 13 6.32 11.69 17.30
N GLY A 14 6.09 12.95 16.93
CA GLY A 14 7.08 14.03 17.07
C GLY A 14 8.24 14.00 16.07
N VAL A 15 8.26 13.04 15.14
CA VAL A 15 9.20 12.96 14.02
C VAL A 15 8.51 13.47 12.76
N ARG A 16 9.28 14.02 11.81
CA ARG A 16 8.82 14.34 10.46
C ARG A 16 9.42 13.38 9.46
N ILE A 17 8.59 12.59 8.81
CA ILE A 17 9.03 11.70 7.72
C ILE A 17 8.88 12.40 6.38
N ALA A 18 9.87 12.21 5.48
CA ALA A 18 9.86 12.85 4.18
C ALA A 18 8.91 12.14 3.21
N GLY A 19 8.02 12.90 2.59
CA GLY A 19 7.10 12.44 1.55
C GLY A 19 7.18 13.25 0.28
N THR A 20 6.65 12.72 -0.82
CA THR A 20 6.44 13.45 -2.06
C THR A 20 4.99 13.30 -2.47
N LEU A 21 4.29 14.44 -2.60
CA LEU A 21 2.94 14.52 -3.13
C LEU A 21 3.01 14.80 -4.62
N VAL A 22 2.34 13.98 -5.42
CA VAL A 22 2.25 14.14 -6.88
C VAL A 22 0.79 14.27 -7.28
N ALA A 23 0.40 15.38 -7.90
CA ALA A 23 -1.00 15.73 -8.17
C ALA A 23 -1.26 16.18 -9.61
N ALA A 24 -2.46 15.86 -10.16
CA ALA A 24 -2.98 16.29 -11.49
C ALA A 24 -4.25 17.09 -11.38
N SER A 25 -4.77 17.71 -10.55
CA SER A 25 -5.93 18.64 -10.40
C SER A 25 -7.35 18.07 -10.30
N THR A 26 -8.13 18.62 -9.38
CA THR A 26 -9.56 18.46 -9.01
C THR A 26 -9.93 17.19 -8.23
N MET A 27 -11.06 17.17 -7.50
CA MET A 27 -11.59 16.05 -6.67
C MET A 27 -11.36 14.70 -7.35
N VAL A 28 -10.41 13.92 -6.84
CA VAL A 28 -9.84 12.79 -7.55
C VAL A 28 -9.41 11.69 -6.57
N PRO A 29 -9.26 10.44 -7.04
CA PRO A 29 -8.74 9.38 -6.21
C PRO A 29 -7.38 9.72 -5.59
N GLY A 30 -7.22 9.38 -4.30
CA GLY A 30 -5.92 9.39 -3.63
C GLY A 30 -5.19 8.06 -3.81
N VAL A 31 -3.87 8.09 -3.98
CA VAL A 31 -3.04 6.87 -4.04
C VAL A 31 -1.86 7.01 -3.08
N LEU A 32 -1.81 6.15 -2.07
CA LEU A 32 -0.68 6.01 -1.18
C LEU A 32 0.26 4.91 -1.69
N LEU A 33 1.53 5.22 -1.85
CA LEU A 33 2.56 4.27 -2.29
C LEU A 33 3.51 3.98 -1.13
N VAL A 34 3.67 2.69 -0.79
CA VAL A 34 4.44 2.24 0.37
C VAL A 34 5.58 1.33 -0.07
N HIS A 35 6.81 1.83 0.04
CA HIS A 35 8.00 1.09 -0.37
C HIS A 35 8.32 -0.11 0.54
N GLY A 36 9.12 -1.05 0.04
CA GLY A 36 9.60 -2.22 0.79
C GLY A 36 10.73 -1.90 1.77
N TRP A 37 11.11 -2.90 2.58
CA TRP A 37 12.30 -2.81 3.41
C TRP A 37 13.55 -2.62 2.53
N ASP A 38 14.46 -1.77 2.94
CA ASP A 38 15.61 -1.30 2.15
C ASP A 38 15.25 -0.39 0.96
N GLY A 39 13.98 0.00 0.84
CA GLY A 39 13.51 0.91 -0.19
C GLY A 39 13.55 2.38 0.22
N SER A 40 12.96 3.20 -0.62
CA SER A 40 12.70 4.62 -0.40
C SER A 40 11.55 5.08 -1.29
N GLN A 41 10.97 6.23 -0.97
CA GLN A 41 9.94 6.88 -1.79
C GLN A 41 10.36 7.04 -3.26
N GLN A 42 11.67 7.20 -3.51
CA GLN A 42 12.20 7.42 -4.85
C GLN A 42 11.91 6.27 -5.83
N GLN A 43 11.75 5.04 -5.31
CA GLN A 43 11.43 3.87 -6.13
C GLN A 43 10.02 3.94 -6.73
N ASP A 44 9.11 4.65 -6.07
CA ASP A 44 7.70 4.74 -6.44
C ASP A 44 7.35 6.00 -7.25
N ILE A 45 8.28 6.94 -7.40
CA ILE A 45 8.05 8.22 -8.09
C ILE A 45 7.59 8.01 -9.55
N ALA A 46 8.20 7.06 -10.28
CA ALA A 46 7.82 6.79 -11.66
C ALA A 46 6.35 6.30 -11.75
N LEU A 47 5.95 5.40 -10.85
CA LEU A 47 4.56 4.93 -10.75
C LEU A 47 3.62 6.08 -10.34
N ALA A 48 4.03 6.91 -9.38
CA ALA A 48 3.25 8.06 -8.94
C ALA A 48 2.97 9.04 -10.09
N HIS A 49 3.94 9.29 -10.96
CA HIS A 49 3.75 10.14 -12.16
C HIS A 49 2.72 9.57 -13.12
N GLU A 50 2.80 8.27 -13.41
CA GLU A 50 1.83 7.61 -14.30
C GLU A 50 0.41 7.63 -13.72
N LEU A 51 0.26 7.37 -12.43
CA LEU A 51 -1.03 7.43 -11.75
C LEU A 51 -1.58 8.86 -11.65
N ALA A 52 -0.70 9.85 -11.45
CA ALA A 52 -1.09 11.25 -11.48
C ALA A 52 -1.53 11.70 -12.89
N ALA A 53 -0.91 11.17 -13.95
CA ALA A 53 -1.36 11.38 -15.33
C ALA A 53 -2.76 10.81 -15.59
N LEU A 54 -3.17 9.76 -14.88
CA LEU A 54 -4.55 9.27 -14.86
C LEU A 54 -5.50 10.21 -14.11
N GLY A 55 -5.02 11.24 -13.42
CA GLY A 55 -5.80 12.15 -12.60
C GLY A 55 -5.97 11.68 -11.15
N CYS A 56 -4.98 11.03 -10.57
CA CYS A 56 -4.92 10.73 -9.13
C CYS A 56 -4.02 11.75 -8.41
N ILE A 57 -4.22 11.92 -7.11
CA ILE A 57 -3.24 12.52 -6.22
C ILE A 57 -2.46 11.41 -5.56
N CYS A 58 -1.14 11.40 -5.73
CA CYS A 58 -0.28 10.34 -5.23
C CYS A 58 0.65 10.85 -4.14
N LEU A 59 0.77 10.09 -3.06
CA LEU A 59 1.73 10.33 -1.99
C LEU A 59 2.72 9.17 -1.92
N THR A 60 4.02 9.48 -1.99
CA THR A 60 5.13 8.60 -1.63
C THR A 60 5.87 9.17 -0.43
N PHE A 61 6.45 8.33 0.41
CA PHE A 61 7.13 8.78 1.63
C PHE A 61 8.19 7.77 2.05
N ASP A 62 9.11 8.18 2.90
CA ASP A 62 10.13 7.31 3.47
C ASP A 62 9.67 6.81 4.86
N LEU A 63 9.59 5.49 5.03
CA LEU A 63 9.38 4.86 6.34
C LEU A 63 10.55 5.20 7.28
N ARG A 64 10.28 5.35 8.58
CA ARG A 64 11.35 5.42 9.60
C ARG A 64 12.30 4.24 9.46
N GLY A 65 13.59 4.47 9.69
CA GLY A 65 14.64 3.48 9.48
C GLY A 65 15.12 3.36 8.03
N HIS A 66 14.62 4.20 7.10
CA HIS A 66 14.97 4.18 5.68
C HIS A 66 15.38 5.57 5.18
N ALA A 67 16.11 5.61 4.07
CA ALA A 67 16.54 6.84 3.39
C ALA A 67 17.07 7.92 4.37
N ARG A 68 16.39 9.05 4.48
CA ARG A 68 16.79 10.14 5.41
C ARG A 68 16.73 9.74 6.88
N HIS A 69 15.97 8.72 7.23
CA HIS A 69 15.76 8.23 8.59
C HIS A 69 16.55 6.96 8.91
N VAL A 70 17.55 6.62 8.09
CA VAL A 70 18.37 5.39 8.22
C VAL A 70 19.02 5.23 9.59
N ALA A 71 19.31 6.31 10.31
CA ALA A 71 19.86 6.27 11.66
C ALA A 71 18.95 5.53 12.67
N GLN A 72 17.64 5.47 12.41
CA GLN A 72 16.66 4.76 13.26
C GLN A 72 16.53 3.27 12.92
N ARG A 73 17.23 2.78 11.88
CA ARG A 73 17.06 1.44 11.30
C ARG A 73 17.21 0.30 12.30
N GLU A 74 18.12 0.44 13.25
CA GLU A 74 18.38 -0.61 14.27
C GLU A 74 17.30 -0.66 15.36
N ALA A 75 16.53 0.41 15.51
CA ALA A 75 15.53 0.53 16.58
C ALA A 75 14.09 0.44 16.07
N VAL A 76 13.84 0.77 14.79
CA VAL A 76 12.48 0.87 14.24
C VAL A 76 11.75 -0.47 14.28
N THR A 77 10.52 -0.43 14.78
CA THR A 77 9.62 -1.58 14.91
C THR A 77 8.60 -1.64 13.77
N ARG A 78 7.86 -2.74 13.67
CA ARG A 78 6.71 -2.84 12.74
C ARG A 78 5.58 -1.89 13.14
N GLU A 79 5.41 -1.69 14.46
CA GLU A 79 4.46 -0.73 15.02
C GLU A 79 4.80 0.70 14.59
N ASP A 80 6.07 1.09 14.69
CA ASP A 80 6.52 2.41 14.24
C ASP A 80 6.23 2.64 12.77
N ASN A 81 6.55 1.65 11.91
CA ASN A 81 6.31 1.79 10.47
C ASN A 81 4.82 1.72 10.12
N LEU A 82 3.98 1.00 10.89
CA LEU A 82 2.53 1.07 10.71
C LEU A 82 2.02 2.48 11.03
N ARG A 83 2.50 3.11 12.11
CA ARG A 83 2.16 4.51 12.43
C ARG A 83 2.61 5.48 11.33
N ASP A 84 3.76 5.25 10.69
CA ASP A 84 4.20 6.03 9.54
C ASP A 84 3.21 5.93 8.38
N VAL A 85 2.76 4.71 8.06
CA VAL A 85 1.80 4.46 6.97
C VAL A 85 0.45 5.08 7.28
N LEU A 86 -0.03 4.98 8.52
CA LEU A 86 -1.28 5.61 8.97
C LEU A 86 -1.21 7.14 8.86
N ALA A 87 -0.11 7.75 9.33
CA ALA A 87 0.09 9.20 9.23
C ALA A 87 0.17 9.68 7.78
N ALA A 88 0.83 8.90 6.91
CA ALA A 88 0.89 9.20 5.48
C ALA A 88 -0.49 9.09 4.82
N TYR A 89 -1.27 8.05 5.18
CA TYR A 89 -2.65 7.90 4.72
C TYR A 89 -3.50 9.10 5.14
N ASP A 90 -3.48 9.46 6.42
CA ASP A 90 -4.27 10.57 6.96
C ASP A 90 -3.85 11.91 6.32
N THR A 91 -2.56 12.09 6.02
CA THR A 91 -2.04 13.25 5.28
C THR A 91 -2.58 13.31 3.84
N LEU A 92 -2.61 12.17 3.14
CA LEU A 92 -3.15 12.09 1.78
C LEU A 92 -4.65 12.40 1.76
N VAL A 93 -5.43 11.79 2.66
CA VAL A 93 -6.88 11.98 2.75
C VAL A 93 -7.23 13.39 3.23
N GLY A 94 -6.38 14.00 4.05
CA GLY A 94 -6.52 15.42 4.46
C GLY A 94 -6.31 16.43 3.33
N HIS A 95 -5.81 16.02 2.17
CA HIS A 95 -5.66 16.92 1.03
C HIS A 95 -7.03 17.26 0.42
N PRO A 96 -7.40 18.56 0.28
CA PRO A 96 -8.78 19.00 -0.07
C PRO A 96 -9.28 18.54 -1.44
N ALA A 97 -8.39 18.09 -2.32
CA ALA A 97 -8.74 17.57 -3.62
C ALA A 97 -8.77 16.03 -3.68
N VAL A 98 -8.53 15.31 -2.59
CA VAL A 98 -8.64 13.85 -2.52
C VAL A 98 -10.05 13.45 -2.11
N ASP A 99 -10.65 12.54 -2.88
CA ASP A 99 -11.89 11.88 -2.50
C ASP A 99 -11.59 10.77 -1.48
N PRO A 100 -12.01 10.92 -0.21
CA PRO A 100 -11.73 9.94 0.84
C PRO A 100 -12.41 8.57 0.61
N GLN A 101 -13.42 8.50 -0.29
CA GLN A 101 -14.08 7.25 -0.68
C GLN A 101 -13.40 6.56 -1.87
N ALA A 102 -12.43 7.22 -2.50
CA ALA A 102 -11.71 6.71 -3.67
C ALA A 102 -10.19 6.63 -3.39
N VAL A 103 -9.81 5.99 -2.30
CA VAL A 103 -8.41 5.84 -1.90
C VAL A 103 -7.87 4.47 -2.31
N ALA A 104 -6.73 4.48 -3.00
CA ALA A 104 -5.91 3.31 -3.26
C ALA A 104 -4.69 3.29 -2.32
N VAL A 105 -4.32 2.10 -1.85
CA VAL A 105 -3.05 1.87 -1.15
C VAL A 105 -2.29 0.79 -1.91
N ILE A 106 -1.08 1.10 -2.34
CA ILE A 106 -0.24 0.19 -3.12
C ILE A 106 1.08 0.00 -2.39
N GLY A 107 1.35 -1.22 -1.95
CA GLY A 107 2.54 -1.54 -1.19
C GLY A 107 3.38 -2.64 -1.82
N SER A 108 4.70 -2.54 -1.67
CA SER A 108 5.66 -3.52 -2.17
C SER A 108 6.37 -4.22 -1.02
N SER A 109 6.42 -5.56 -1.04
CA SER A 109 7.12 -6.39 -0.06
C SER A 109 6.69 -6.05 1.39
N TYR A 110 7.58 -5.52 2.21
CA TYR A 110 7.27 -5.02 3.55
C TYR A 110 6.18 -3.94 3.53
N GLY A 111 6.23 -3.01 2.56
CA GLY A 111 5.16 -2.03 2.37
C GLY A 111 3.83 -2.66 1.99
N GLY A 112 3.83 -3.79 1.27
CA GLY A 112 2.63 -4.57 0.99
C GLY A 112 2.02 -5.19 2.25
N TYR A 113 2.85 -5.72 3.16
CA TYR A 113 2.40 -6.19 4.46
C TYR A 113 1.75 -5.06 5.28
N LEU A 114 2.40 -3.89 5.35
CA LEU A 114 1.86 -2.73 6.07
C LEU A 114 0.57 -2.19 5.43
N ALA A 115 0.48 -2.20 4.10
CA ALA A 115 -0.71 -1.80 3.36
C ALA A 115 -1.90 -2.74 3.63
N ALA A 116 -1.65 -4.05 3.72
CA ALA A 116 -2.67 -5.02 4.12
C ALA A 116 -3.17 -4.75 5.54
N VAL A 117 -2.28 -4.54 6.52
CA VAL A 117 -2.68 -4.21 7.90
C VAL A 117 -3.46 -2.89 7.95
N LEU A 118 -3.00 -1.85 7.24
CA LEU A 118 -3.67 -0.55 7.19
C LEU A 118 -5.11 -0.68 6.69
N SER A 119 -5.41 -1.58 5.75
CA SER A 119 -6.74 -1.70 5.15
C SER A 119 -7.85 -2.06 6.14
N SER A 120 -7.52 -2.64 7.30
CA SER A 120 -8.48 -2.84 8.41
C SER A 120 -8.62 -1.64 9.34
N LEU A 121 -7.71 -0.65 9.24
CA LEU A 121 -7.63 0.51 10.13
C LEU A 121 -8.10 1.81 9.46
N ARG A 122 -8.17 1.83 8.15
CA ARG A 122 -8.58 3.00 7.35
C ARG A 122 -9.40 2.56 6.14
N PRO A 123 -10.34 3.38 5.66
CA PRO A 123 -11.08 3.11 4.44
C PRO A 123 -10.17 3.02 3.22
N VAL A 124 -10.11 1.87 2.59
CA VAL A 124 -9.36 1.62 1.35
C VAL A 124 -10.33 1.03 0.33
N ARG A 125 -10.43 1.65 -0.85
CA ARG A 125 -11.26 1.14 -1.94
C ARG A 125 -10.50 0.16 -2.82
N TRP A 126 -9.21 0.41 -3.05
CA TRP A 126 -8.34 -0.35 -3.93
C TRP A 126 -7.03 -0.68 -3.25
N LEU A 127 -6.73 -1.97 -3.14
CA LEU A 127 -5.54 -2.45 -2.47
C LEU A 127 -4.62 -3.16 -3.47
N GLY A 128 -3.43 -2.58 -3.71
CA GLY A 128 -2.40 -3.14 -4.58
C GLY A 128 -1.26 -3.72 -3.76
N LEU A 129 -0.99 -5.01 -3.90
CA LEU A 129 0.04 -5.72 -3.16
C LEU A 129 1.05 -6.35 -4.14
N ARG A 130 2.26 -5.82 -4.18
CA ARG A 130 3.35 -6.44 -4.92
C ARG A 130 4.20 -7.28 -3.98
N VAL A 131 4.30 -8.58 -4.25
CA VAL A 131 5.06 -9.55 -3.43
C VAL A 131 4.96 -9.24 -1.92
N PRO A 132 3.73 -9.13 -1.36
CA PRO A 132 3.55 -8.70 0.02
C PRO A 132 4.27 -9.67 0.97
N ALA A 133 5.13 -9.14 1.83
CA ALA A 133 5.80 -9.94 2.84
C ALA A 133 4.80 -10.37 3.93
N ILE A 134 5.18 -11.39 4.71
CA ILE A 134 4.40 -11.82 5.86
C ILE A 134 5.32 -12.02 7.06
N TYR A 135 4.81 -11.73 8.26
CA TYR A 135 5.54 -11.82 9.52
C TYR A 135 4.62 -12.41 10.59
N ARG A 136 5.20 -13.16 11.55
CA ARG A 136 4.47 -13.54 12.76
C ARG A 136 4.01 -12.30 13.52
N ASP A 137 2.89 -12.36 14.21
CA ASP A 137 2.37 -11.24 15.01
C ASP A 137 3.13 -11.06 16.33
N GLU A 138 3.76 -12.12 16.82
CA GLU A 138 4.62 -12.05 18.00
C GLU A 138 5.76 -11.05 17.76
N ASN A 139 6.23 -10.46 18.84
CA ASN A 139 7.31 -9.47 18.82
C ASN A 139 7.02 -8.27 17.90
N TRP A 140 5.77 -7.83 17.85
CA TRP A 140 5.34 -6.72 17.02
C TRP A 140 6.14 -5.44 17.29
N GLU A 141 6.42 -5.14 18.55
CA GLU A 141 7.18 -3.98 19.00
C GLU A 141 8.71 -4.23 19.04
N GLN A 142 9.16 -5.42 18.66
CA GLN A 142 10.58 -5.68 18.54
C GLN A 142 11.15 -4.98 17.29
N PRO A 143 12.38 -4.40 17.38
CA PRO A 143 13.05 -3.86 16.21
C PRO A 143 13.09 -4.87 15.07
N LYS A 144 12.63 -4.45 13.88
CA LYS A 144 12.46 -5.35 12.74
C LYS A 144 13.77 -6.06 12.34
N ARG A 145 14.91 -5.39 12.50
CA ARG A 145 16.25 -5.97 12.25
C ARG A 145 16.61 -7.14 13.16
N ARG A 146 15.95 -7.27 14.31
CA ARG A 146 16.18 -8.34 15.29
C ARG A 146 15.31 -9.57 15.08
N LEU A 147 14.42 -9.56 14.08
CA LEU A 147 13.63 -10.73 13.74
C LEU A 147 14.55 -11.85 13.25
N ASN A 148 14.26 -13.09 13.70
CA ASN A 148 15.02 -14.27 13.28
C ASN A 148 14.72 -14.58 11.80
N GLY A 149 15.75 -14.51 10.95
CA GLY A 149 15.63 -14.74 9.52
C GLY A 149 15.28 -16.18 9.15
N ASP A 150 15.81 -17.16 9.89
CA ASP A 150 15.56 -18.58 9.64
C ASP A 150 14.11 -18.95 10.00
N ASP A 151 13.63 -18.49 11.17
CA ASP A 151 12.23 -18.66 11.57
C ASP A 151 11.28 -18.00 10.55
N LEU A 152 11.61 -16.80 10.09
CA LEU A 152 10.82 -16.11 9.09
C LEU A 152 10.78 -16.86 7.75
N THR A 153 11.91 -17.45 7.34
CA THR A 153 12.00 -18.26 6.12
C THR A 153 11.11 -19.51 6.23
N LEU A 154 11.14 -20.19 7.36
CA LEU A 154 10.27 -21.36 7.60
C LEU A 154 8.78 -20.93 7.66
N TYR A 155 8.47 -19.85 8.36
CA TYR A 155 7.10 -19.34 8.47
C TYR A 155 6.48 -19.02 7.10
N ARG A 156 7.27 -18.48 6.19
CA ARG A 156 6.85 -18.15 4.82
C ARG A 156 6.57 -19.37 3.93
N GLN A 157 6.92 -20.56 4.37
CA GLN A 157 6.62 -21.82 3.67
C GLN A 157 5.35 -22.50 4.18
N THR A 158 4.69 -21.93 5.20
CA THR A 158 3.51 -22.53 5.83
C THR A 158 2.22 -21.95 5.28
N THR A 159 1.15 -22.76 5.29
CA THR A 159 -0.22 -22.26 5.18
C THR A 159 -0.62 -21.62 6.50
N ILE A 160 -1.16 -20.41 6.44
CA ILE A 160 -1.49 -19.60 7.61
C ILE A 160 -2.97 -19.27 7.56
N GLU A 161 -3.71 -19.65 8.59
CA GLU A 161 -5.10 -19.25 8.74
C GLU A 161 -5.20 -17.74 8.98
N PRO A 162 -6.15 -17.04 8.32
CA PRO A 162 -6.25 -15.57 8.40
C PRO A 162 -6.27 -15.04 9.84
N GLU A 163 -7.03 -15.67 10.73
CA GLU A 163 -7.17 -15.25 12.14
C GLU A 163 -5.88 -15.36 12.96
N LYS A 164 -4.85 -16.06 12.43
CA LYS A 164 -3.54 -16.21 13.08
C LYS A 164 -2.50 -15.20 12.61
N ASN A 165 -2.91 -14.27 11.74
CA ASN A 165 -2.01 -13.26 11.20
C ASN A 165 -2.77 -11.97 10.89
N ARG A 166 -2.39 -10.87 11.51
CA ARG A 166 -3.10 -9.57 11.36
C ARG A 166 -3.21 -9.06 9.94
N ALA A 167 -2.23 -9.32 9.08
CA ALA A 167 -2.30 -8.89 7.68
C ALA A 167 -3.30 -9.74 6.90
N LEU A 168 -3.35 -11.05 7.15
CA LEU A 168 -4.31 -11.94 6.50
C LEU A 168 -5.73 -11.72 7.05
N ALA A 169 -5.89 -11.49 8.35
CA ALA A 169 -7.17 -11.13 8.94
C ALA A 169 -7.71 -9.82 8.33
N ALA A 170 -6.84 -8.81 8.16
CA ALA A 170 -7.21 -7.58 7.47
C ALA A 170 -7.63 -7.80 6.01
N CYS A 171 -6.98 -8.75 5.32
CA CYS A 171 -7.36 -9.13 3.96
C CYS A 171 -8.69 -9.89 3.92
N GLU A 172 -8.99 -10.72 4.91
CA GLU A 172 -10.29 -11.42 5.00
C GLU A 172 -11.45 -10.44 5.12
N ASP A 173 -11.29 -9.40 5.95
CA ASP A 173 -12.30 -8.36 6.17
C ASP A 173 -12.31 -7.26 5.09
N PHE A 174 -11.58 -7.43 4.01
CA PHE A 174 -11.48 -6.42 2.95
C PHE A 174 -12.55 -6.61 1.88
N PHE A 175 -13.33 -5.56 1.61
CA PHE A 175 -14.45 -5.58 0.65
C PHE A 175 -14.19 -4.83 -0.67
N GLY A 176 -13.03 -4.24 -0.84
CA GLY A 176 -12.67 -3.49 -2.05
C GLY A 176 -12.13 -4.36 -3.18
N ASP A 177 -11.51 -3.73 -4.18
CA ASP A 177 -10.82 -4.44 -5.26
C ASP A 177 -9.34 -4.62 -4.94
N VAL A 178 -8.80 -5.78 -5.27
CA VAL A 178 -7.43 -6.18 -4.96
C VAL A 178 -6.64 -6.47 -6.23
N LEU A 179 -5.40 -5.99 -6.26
CA LEU A 179 -4.36 -6.43 -7.19
C LEU A 179 -3.24 -7.09 -6.41
N ILE A 180 -2.93 -8.35 -6.72
CA ILE A 180 -1.72 -9.01 -6.26
C ILE A 180 -0.79 -9.19 -7.44
N VAL A 181 0.45 -8.69 -7.33
CA VAL A 181 1.51 -8.89 -8.32
C VAL A 181 2.61 -9.74 -7.72
N GLU A 182 2.82 -10.90 -8.29
CA GLU A 182 3.83 -11.87 -7.91
C GLU A 182 5.04 -11.79 -8.84
N SER A 183 6.24 -11.97 -8.29
CA SER A 183 7.48 -12.17 -9.05
C SER A 183 7.82 -13.65 -9.05
N GLU A 184 7.87 -14.29 -10.22
CA GLU A 184 8.02 -15.75 -10.35
C GLU A 184 9.29 -16.29 -9.68
N ASN A 185 10.40 -15.54 -9.75
CA ASN A 185 11.68 -15.95 -9.18
C ASN A 185 11.98 -15.22 -7.85
N ASP A 186 10.98 -15.03 -7.01
CA ASP A 186 11.13 -14.39 -5.71
C ASP A 186 11.57 -15.39 -4.63
N ILE A 187 12.83 -15.28 -4.19
CA ILE A 187 13.39 -16.13 -3.11
C ILE A 187 13.17 -15.50 -1.72
N ILE A 188 12.69 -14.27 -1.63
CA ILE A 188 12.48 -13.54 -0.37
C ILE A 188 11.03 -13.67 0.11
N VAL A 189 10.08 -13.51 -0.82
CA VAL A 189 8.66 -13.73 -0.60
C VAL A 189 8.22 -14.88 -1.52
N PRO A 190 8.34 -16.13 -1.07
CA PRO A 190 8.05 -17.29 -1.89
C PRO A 190 6.56 -17.45 -2.17
N HIS A 191 6.22 -18.19 -3.22
CA HIS A 191 4.86 -18.44 -3.69
C HIS A 191 3.84 -18.79 -2.58
N PRO A 192 4.14 -19.64 -1.56
CA PRO A 192 3.17 -19.93 -0.49
C PRO A 192 2.69 -18.70 0.29
N VAL A 193 3.50 -17.64 0.35
CA VAL A 193 3.04 -16.35 0.94
C VAL A 193 1.96 -15.73 0.06
N ILE A 194 2.13 -15.75 -1.25
CA ILE A 194 1.13 -15.22 -2.20
C ILE A 194 -0.16 -16.03 -2.12
N GLU A 195 -0.06 -17.37 -2.00
CA GLU A 195 -1.22 -18.25 -1.81
C GLU A 195 -1.98 -17.90 -0.53
N ASN A 196 -1.29 -17.64 0.59
CA ASN A 196 -1.92 -17.21 1.85
C ASN A 196 -2.71 -15.90 1.66
N TYR A 197 -2.13 -14.90 0.97
CA TYR A 197 -2.85 -13.65 0.68
C TYR A 197 -4.04 -13.87 -0.25
N LEU A 198 -3.89 -14.66 -1.32
CA LEU A 198 -4.99 -14.97 -2.25
C LEU A 198 -6.14 -15.67 -1.53
N ALA A 199 -5.84 -16.66 -0.67
CA ALA A 199 -6.82 -17.38 0.11
C ALA A 199 -7.52 -16.50 1.16
N ALA A 200 -6.84 -15.48 1.68
CA ALA A 200 -7.38 -14.59 2.69
C ALA A 200 -8.45 -13.62 2.15
N PHE A 201 -8.39 -13.19 0.89
CA PHE A 201 -9.34 -12.23 0.32
C PHE A 201 -10.71 -12.85 0.02
N LYS A 202 -11.40 -13.36 1.05
CA LYS A 202 -12.69 -14.07 0.92
C LYS A 202 -13.83 -13.15 0.52
N TYR A 203 -13.83 -11.91 1.00
CA TYR A 203 -14.93 -10.94 0.81
C TYR A 203 -14.56 -9.80 -0.12
N ALA A 204 -13.39 -9.84 -0.74
CA ALA A 204 -12.98 -8.82 -1.71
C ALA A 204 -13.95 -8.80 -2.90
N ARG A 205 -14.32 -7.59 -3.35
CA ARG A 205 -15.19 -7.41 -4.53
C ARG A 205 -14.58 -8.02 -5.79
N SER A 206 -13.29 -7.89 -5.95
CA SER A 206 -12.51 -8.56 -7.00
C SER A 206 -11.07 -8.78 -6.57
N VAL A 207 -10.47 -9.88 -7.03
CA VAL A 207 -9.06 -10.18 -6.86
C VAL A 207 -8.44 -10.39 -8.23
N THR A 208 -7.49 -9.54 -8.59
CA THR A 208 -6.68 -9.66 -9.80
C THR A 208 -5.30 -10.15 -9.40
N HIS A 209 -4.92 -11.36 -9.82
CA HIS A 209 -3.58 -11.90 -9.64
C HIS A 209 -2.79 -11.81 -10.95
N ARG A 210 -1.56 -11.32 -10.88
CA ARG A 210 -0.62 -11.23 -12.00
C ARG A 210 0.73 -11.79 -11.60
N VAL A 211 1.22 -12.77 -12.34
CA VAL A 211 2.56 -13.33 -12.18
C VAL A 211 3.48 -12.70 -13.22
N MET A 212 4.58 -12.11 -12.78
CA MET A 212 5.61 -11.55 -13.66
C MET A 212 6.68 -12.59 -13.91
N ALA A 213 6.65 -13.21 -15.10
CA ALA A 213 7.54 -14.31 -15.47
C ALA A 213 9.03 -13.90 -15.45
N GLY A 214 9.86 -14.73 -14.82
CA GLY A 214 11.30 -14.54 -14.69
C GLY A 214 11.75 -13.39 -13.79
N VAL A 215 10.83 -12.71 -13.12
CA VAL A 215 11.11 -11.50 -12.31
C VAL A 215 11.59 -11.90 -10.92
N ASP A 216 12.65 -11.23 -10.43
CA ASP A 216 13.15 -11.35 -9.07
C ASP A 216 12.44 -10.41 -8.09
N HIS A 217 12.71 -10.57 -6.78
CA HIS A 217 12.12 -9.73 -5.72
C HIS A 217 12.35 -8.23 -5.93
N ALA A 218 13.54 -7.85 -6.33
CA ALA A 218 13.95 -6.44 -6.44
C ALA A 218 13.50 -5.77 -7.74
N MET A 219 12.98 -6.54 -8.72
CA MET A 219 12.80 -6.09 -10.09
C MET A 219 14.08 -5.44 -10.63
N SER A 220 15.20 -6.18 -10.56
CA SER A 220 16.54 -5.66 -10.85
C SER A 220 16.68 -5.05 -12.26
N LYS A 221 15.92 -5.57 -13.25
CA LYS A 221 15.93 -5.05 -14.62
C LYS A 221 14.92 -3.91 -14.81
N LYS A 222 15.34 -2.87 -15.54
CA LYS A 222 14.47 -1.72 -15.86
C LYS A 222 13.17 -2.14 -16.55
N VAL A 223 13.23 -3.10 -17.48
CA VAL A 223 12.05 -3.59 -18.22
C VAL A 223 11.00 -4.21 -17.26
N TRP A 224 11.41 -4.86 -16.20
CA TRP A 224 10.49 -5.42 -15.20
C TRP A 224 9.78 -4.33 -14.40
N ARG A 225 10.53 -3.28 -14.00
CA ARG A 225 9.92 -2.12 -13.32
C ARG A 225 8.91 -1.40 -14.23
N GLN A 226 9.23 -1.27 -15.51
CA GLN A 226 8.30 -0.69 -16.49
C GLN A 226 7.05 -1.57 -16.67
N ALA A 227 7.21 -2.91 -16.77
CA ALA A 227 6.09 -3.83 -16.86
C ALA A 227 5.19 -3.78 -15.62
N TYR A 228 5.77 -3.71 -14.42
CA TYR A 228 5.02 -3.51 -13.18
C TYR A 228 4.20 -2.22 -13.19
N VAL A 229 4.81 -1.11 -13.58
CA VAL A 229 4.10 0.17 -13.71
C VAL A 229 2.90 0.03 -14.65
N GLN A 230 3.08 -0.62 -15.81
CA GLN A 230 1.97 -0.83 -16.77
C GLN A 230 0.84 -1.71 -16.18
N ILE A 231 1.17 -2.75 -15.42
CA ILE A 231 0.18 -3.59 -14.74
C ILE A 231 -0.67 -2.74 -13.78
N VAL A 232 -0.03 -1.94 -12.94
CA VAL A 232 -0.73 -1.10 -11.96
C VAL A 232 -1.56 -0.02 -12.64
N VAL A 233 -1.00 0.65 -13.65
CA VAL A 233 -1.69 1.71 -14.43
C VAL A 233 -2.94 1.14 -15.12
N ALA A 234 -2.82 0.00 -15.78
CA ALA A 234 -3.96 -0.66 -16.43
C ALA A 234 -5.05 -1.01 -15.41
N TRP A 235 -4.67 -1.65 -14.30
CA TRP A 235 -5.61 -2.01 -13.24
C TRP A 235 -6.30 -0.78 -12.64
N MET A 236 -5.57 0.27 -12.29
CA MET A 236 -6.13 1.51 -11.75
C MET A 236 -7.05 2.21 -12.75
N THR A 237 -6.74 2.14 -14.05
CA THR A 237 -7.61 2.69 -15.11
C THR A 237 -8.96 1.97 -15.12
N GLU A 238 -8.96 0.64 -15.09
CA GLU A 238 -10.18 -0.18 -15.02
C GLU A 238 -11.01 0.14 -13.77
N ARG A 239 -10.36 0.21 -12.59
CA ARG A 239 -11.05 0.49 -11.32
C ARG A 239 -11.69 1.87 -11.31
N ARG A 240 -11.00 2.88 -11.84
CA ARG A 240 -11.52 4.25 -11.94
C ARG A 240 -12.70 4.35 -12.91
N LEU A 241 -12.65 3.64 -14.03
CA LEU A 241 -13.77 3.60 -14.98
C LEU A 241 -14.99 2.92 -14.35
N ALA A 242 -14.80 1.80 -13.66
CA ALA A 242 -15.87 1.11 -12.94
C ALA A 242 -16.50 2.01 -11.85
N ALA A 243 -15.67 2.70 -11.05
CA ALA A 243 -16.15 3.62 -10.02
C ALA A 243 -16.99 4.77 -10.61
N LYS A 244 -16.55 5.36 -11.73
CA LYS A 244 -17.31 6.42 -12.41
C LYS A 244 -18.65 5.92 -12.97
N ALA A 245 -18.74 4.65 -13.37
CA ALA A 245 -20.00 4.06 -13.81
C ALA A 245 -20.96 3.88 -12.61
N GLU A 246 -20.47 3.34 -11.50
CA GLU A 246 -21.24 3.18 -10.25
C GLU A 246 -21.77 4.53 -9.73
N ASP A 247 -20.96 5.60 -9.77
CA ASP A 247 -21.37 6.93 -9.31
C ASP A 247 -22.47 7.56 -10.19
N LYS A 248 -22.49 7.24 -11.49
CA LYS A 248 -23.55 7.71 -12.40
C LYS A 248 -24.90 6.99 -12.19
N GLU A 249 -24.86 5.75 -11.73
CA GLU A 249 -26.05 4.93 -11.46
C GLU A 249 -26.63 5.19 -10.06
N ARG A 250 -25.91 5.88 -9.19
CA ARG A 250 -26.31 6.18 -7.82
C ARG A 250 -27.36 7.32 -7.80
N PRO A 251 -28.58 7.11 -7.21
CA PRO A 251 -29.59 8.17 -7.11
C PRO A 251 -29.05 9.37 -6.30
N PRO A 252 -29.45 10.62 -6.64
CA PRO A 252 -28.92 11.84 -6.01
C PRO A 252 -29.09 11.95 -4.49
N GLN A 253 -29.98 11.18 -3.89
CA GLN A 253 -30.33 11.25 -2.46
C GLN A 253 -29.40 10.51 -1.50
N GLN A 254 -28.47 9.68 -1.98
CA GLN A 254 -27.51 8.96 -1.13
C GLN A 254 -26.17 9.71 -0.94
N ALA A 255 -25.95 10.79 -1.64
CA ALA A 255 -24.71 11.58 -1.52
C ALA A 255 -24.64 12.46 -0.25
N GLN A 256 -25.71 12.57 0.55
CA GLN A 256 -25.81 13.53 1.69
C GLN A 256 -25.67 12.92 3.09
N ARG A 257 -25.26 11.66 3.27
CA ARG A 257 -25.11 11.04 4.59
C ARG A 257 -23.72 10.49 4.85
N TYR A 258 -22.71 11.34 4.80
CA TYR A 258 -21.46 11.07 5.53
C TYR A 258 -21.06 12.35 6.25
N GLU A 259 -21.69 12.57 7.41
CA GLU A 259 -21.26 13.55 8.38
C GLU A 259 -19.86 13.16 8.87
N THR A 260 -18.97 14.11 8.73
CA THR A 260 -17.68 14.29 9.39
C THR A 260 -17.27 13.24 10.42
N TRP A 261 -16.24 12.49 10.08
CA TRP A 261 -15.45 11.73 11.05
C TRP A 261 -14.84 12.70 12.07
N PRO A 262 -14.94 12.47 13.37
CA PRO A 262 -14.35 13.35 14.36
C PRO A 262 -12.84 13.43 14.17
N SER A 263 -12.32 14.64 13.98
CA SER A 263 -10.91 14.95 14.06
C SER A 263 -10.39 14.48 15.41
N ALA A 264 -9.38 13.60 15.39
CA ALA A 264 -8.63 13.23 16.56
C ALA A 264 -7.86 14.47 17.07
N ASN A 265 -8.53 15.27 17.92
CA ASN A 265 -7.92 16.24 18.80
C ASN A 265 -8.11 15.72 20.22
N ALA A 266 -7.03 15.21 20.81
CA ALA A 266 -6.61 15.40 22.21
C ALA A 266 -5.28 14.66 22.39
#